data_cd7f7b6d4542ad57687c751eb6a9e728
#
_entry.id   cd7f7b6d4542ad57687c751eb6a9e728
#
_cell.length_a   1.000
_cell.length_b   1.000
_cell.length_c   1.000
_cell.angle_alpha   90.00
_cell.angle_beta   90.00
_cell.angle_gamma   90.00
#
_symmetry.space_group_name_H-M   'P 1'
#
loop_
_entity.id
_entity.type
_entity.pdbx_description
1 polymer ?
#
loop_
_entity_poly.entity_id
_entity_poly.type
_entity_poly.pdbx_seq_one_letter_code
_entity_poly.pdbx_strand_id
1 'polypeptide(L)'
;MVSLDLASFIKEKKMNKFIYASCRNLTIGLLLAFGLSSNGLAQSEPSSEEEIIIAPDVVEPTPLPLDQIQTFAEIFTRIRNNYVEPVSDETLIDYAIEGMLNGLDPHSAYLKDERFDDLNEGTSGSFTGLGMEVVMENGFVKVIAPIDDTPAAKAGIQAGDVIIRMDGKTVSGLNLTQATERMRGEPGTSIVLTILRESEPEPFDVELKRAVVQLSSVKRRSLGDQVGYLRITQFQVATAESFRKELRMLLENEKFGGLILDLRNNPGGLLTSAISISDTFIKDGLIVSTESRQEADSAKYSATPTDLLEGKPIVVLINGGSASAAEIVAGALQDHDRALILGTDSFGKGSVQTVLTLGEKEAIKLTTARYYTPDGHSIQAQGIVPDVVVEPRRFAEQEEQGFARLKENDLPGRLDNDEDIEVEKNDLDNEVKDLLARDYQLNEAFNLLNGLILFR
;
A
#
# COMPACT_ATOMS: atom_id res chain seq x y z
N MET A 1 16.15 -8.61 -30.89
CA MET A 1 16.09 -7.92 -32.19
C MET A 1 14.63 -7.52 -32.43
N VAL A 2 14.19 -6.43 -31.79
CA VAL A 2 12.98 -5.67 -32.12
C VAL A 2 13.31 -4.24 -31.77
N SER A 3 13.70 -3.48 -32.78
CA SER A 3 13.83 -2.00 -32.70
C SER A 3 12.43 -1.43 -32.86
N LEU A 4 11.84 -0.92 -31.81
CA LEU A 4 10.63 -0.13 -31.86
C LEU A 4 10.97 1.31 -32.26
N ASP A 5 10.47 1.66 -33.40
CA ASP A 5 10.69 2.86 -34.19
C ASP A 5 10.18 4.12 -33.47
N LEU A 6 11.12 4.89 -32.90
CA LEU A 6 10.88 6.17 -32.25
C LEU A 6 10.33 7.24 -33.24
N ALA A 7 10.43 6.98 -34.54
CA ALA A 7 9.96 7.88 -35.60
C ALA A 7 8.44 7.89 -35.75
N SER A 8 7.72 6.81 -35.37
CA SER A 8 6.27 6.73 -35.45
C SER A 8 5.58 7.54 -34.35
N PHE A 9 6.19 7.62 -33.16
CA PHE A 9 5.65 8.38 -32.02
C PHE A 9 5.77 9.90 -32.20
N ILE A 10 6.80 10.36 -32.93
CA ILE A 10 7.01 11.80 -33.23
C ILE A 10 6.07 12.27 -34.35
N LYS A 11 5.64 11.37 -35.23
CA LYS A 11 4.74 11.69 -36.35
C LYS A 11 3.29 11.89 -35.88
N GLU A 12 2.85 11.14 -34.89
CA GLU A 12 1.51 11.29 -34.30
C GLU A 12 1.35 12.60 -33.50
N LYS A 13 2.41 13.01 -32.78
CA LYS A 13 2.40 14.27 -32.02
C LYS A 13 2.45 15.53 -32.90
N LYS A 14 2.98 15.43 -34.12
CA LYS A 14 2.95 16.53 -35.12
C LYS A 14 1.63 16.61 -35.85
N MET A 15 0.92 15.52 -36.08
CA MET A 15 -0.35 15.48 -36.76
C MET A 15 -1.49 16.09 -35.92
N ASN A 16 -1.49 15.88 -34.61
CA ASN A 16 -2.46 16.51 -33.70
C ASN A 16 -2.30 18.04 -33.55
N LYS A 17 -1.10 18.59 -33.74
CA LYS A 17 -0.90 20.04 -33.74
C LYS A 17 -1.38 20.72 -35.02
N PHE A 18 -1.41 20.00 -36.16
CA PHE A 18 -1.87 20.55 -37.43
C PHE A 18 -3.41 20.57 -37.56
N ILE A 19 -4.12 19.64 -36.91
CA ILE A 19 -5.57 19.61 -36.91
C ILE A 19 -6.16 20.75 -36.04
N TYR A 20 -5.51 21.12 -34.94
CA TYR A 20 -5.97 22.26 -34.09
C TYR A 20 -5.70 23.63 -34.70
N ALA A 21 -4.72 23.79 -35.59
CA ALA A 21 -4.42 25.04 -36.25
C ALA A 21 -5.33 25.32 -37.47
N SER A 22 -5.91 24.28 -38.08
CA SER A 22 -6.74 24.40 -39.29
C SER A 22 -8.20 24.76 -38.99
N CYS A 23 -8.70 24.48 -37.77
CA CYS A 23 -10.08 24.83 -37.39
C CYS A 23 -10.25 26.29 -36.89
N ARG A 24 -9.17 27.05 -36.68
CA ARG A 24 -9.24 28.43 -36.14
C ARG A 24 -9.36 29.51 -37.21
N ASN A 25 -9.23 29.19 -38.50
CA ASN A 25 -9.24 30.17 -39.61
C ASN A 25 -10.41 30.02 -40.59
N LEU A 26 -11.49 29.29 -40.24
CA LEU A 26 -12.63 29.07 -41.14
C LEU A 26 -13.95 29.71 -40.67
N THR A 27 -13.92 30.65 -39.72
CA THR A 27 -15.13 31.36 -39.23
C THR A 27 -15.08 32.87 -39.35
N ILE A 28 -14.25 33.41 -40.25
CA ILE A 28 -14.32 34.84 -40.61
C ILE A 28 -14.41 34.95 -42.13
N GLY A 29 -15.62 34.89 -42.66
CA GLY A 29 -15.81 35.09 -44.08
C GLY A 29 -17.14 34.66 -44.63
N LEU A 30 -18.29 35.01 -44.00
CA LEU A 30 -19.57 35.01 -44.68
C LEU A 30 -20.61 35.87 -43.95
N LEU A 31 -20.46 37.18 -44.07
CA LEU A 31 -21.51 38.13 -43.73
C LEU A 31 -21.33 39.41 -44.57
N LEU A 32 -21.79 39.36 -45.82
CA LEU A 32 -22.17 40.54 -46.60
C LEU A 32 -22.93 40.07 -47.87
N ALA A 33 -24.18 40.27 -47.83
CA ALA A 33 -25.13 40.43 -48.92
C ALA A 33 -26.43 39.60 -48.72
N PHE A 34 -27.45 40.23 -48.22
CA PHE A 34 -28.71 40.39 -48.95
C PHE A 34 -29.64 41.24 -48.08
N GLY A 35 -29.94 42.39 -48.58
CA GLY A 35 -30.88 43.34 -48.02
C GLY A 35 -32.30 43.13 -48.56
N LEU A 36 -33.24 43.65 -47.78
CA LEU A 36 -34.56 44.13 -48.17
C LEU A 36 -35.62 43.14 -48.66
N SER A 37 -36.54 42.80 -47.79
CA SER A 37 -37.99 42.97 -48.11
C SER A 37 -38.84 42.88 -46.83
N SER A 38 -39.73 43.78 -46.73
CA SER A 38 -40.68 44.22 -45.75
C SER A 38 -41.80 43.25 -45.42
N ASN A 39 -42.34 43.49 -44.18
CA ASN A 39 -43.73 43.31 -43.68
C ASN A 39 -44.12 42.01 -42.95
N GLY A 40 -44.56 42.28 -41.73
CA GLY A 40 -45.61 41.48 -41.09
C GLY A 40 -45.42 41.16 -39.62
N LEU A 41 -45.99 41.94 -38.78
CA LEU A 41 -46.36 41.83 -37.35
C LEU A 41 -46.50 40.38 -36.82
N ALA A 42 -45.72 40.07 -35.79
CA ALA A 42 -46.19 39.37 -34.61
C ALA A 42 -45.12 39.52 -33.50
N GLN A 43 -45.49 40.20 -32.39
CA GLN A 43 -44.70 40.25 -31.18
C GLN A 43 -44.69 38.89 -30.51
N SER A 44 -43.51 38.33 -30.28
CA SER A 44 -43.20 37.37 -29.26
C SER A 44 -41.86 37.77 -28.65
N GLU A 45 -41.85 38.11 -27.40
CA GLU A 45 -40.68 38.45 -26.60
C GLU A 45 -39.71 37.23 -26.57
N PRO A 46 -38.42 37.41 -26.81
CA PRO A 46 -37.44 36.38 -26.50
C PRO A 46 -37.09 36.49 -25.01
N SER A 47 -37.37 35.46 -24.25
CA SER A 47 -36.78 35.27 -22.95
C SER A 47 -35.25 35.17 -23.12
N SER A 48 -34.55 36.19 -22.72
CA SER A 48 -33.08 36.14 -22.57
C SER A 48 -32.76 35.29 -21.36
N GLU A 49 -32.48 34.02 -21.56
CA GLU A 49 -31.64 33.24 -20.64
C GLU A 49 -30.23 33.80 -20.77
N GLU A 50 -29.87 34.74 -19.89
CA GLU A 50 -28.49 35.10 -19.65
C GLU A 50 -27.78 33.87 -19.07
N GLU A 51 -27.03 33.17 -19.89
CA GLU A 51 -26.06 32.19 -19.45
C GLU A 51 -25.02 32.93 -18.62
N ILE A 52 -25.16 32.88 -17.27
CA ILE A 52 -24.18 33.41 -16.34
C ILE A 52 -22.94 32.55 -16.48
N ILE A 53 -22.01 32.99 -17.31
CA ILE A 53 -20.65 32.46 -17.34
C ILE A 53 -20.01 32.90 -16.02
N ILE A 54 -20.08 32.02 -15.01
CA ILE A 54 -19.30 32.19 -13.78
C ILE A 54 -17.84 32.04 -14.21
N ALA A 55 -17.14 33.17 -14.33
CA ALA A 55 -15.70 33.15 -14.48
C ALA A 55 -15.12 32.41 -13.26
N PRO A 56 -14.15 31.50 -13.45
CA PRO A 56 -13.51 30.87 -12.32
C PRO A 56 -12.94 31.95 -11.39
N ASP A 57 -13.24 31.85 -10.10
CA ASP A 57 -12.68 32.75 -9.09
C ASP A 57 -11.16 32.75 -9.25
N VAL A 58 -10.63 33.84 -9.76
CA VAL A 58 -9.19 34.09 -9.78
C VAL A 58 -8.82 34.34 -8.33
N VAL A 59 -8.32 33.32 -7.64
CA VAL A 59 -7.74 33.46 -6.31
C VAL A 59 -6.56 34.44 -6.45
N GLU A 60 -6.78 35.70 -6.07
CA GLU A 60 -5.68 36.66 -6.01
C GLU A 60 -4.59 36.12 -5.08
N PRO A 61 -3.34 36.09 -5.50
CA PRO A 61 -2.25 35.61 -4.66
C PRO A 61 -2.18 36.47 -3.41
N THR A 62 -2.43 35.85 -2.26
CA THR A 62 -2.30 36.52 -0.97
C THR A 62 -0.88 37.09 -0.84
N PRO A 63 -0.70 38.39 -0.56
CA PRO A 63 0.63 38.98 -0.49
C PRO A 63 1.44 38.31 0.63
N LEU A 64 2.74 38.12 0.37
CA LEU A 64 3.65 37.53 1.37
C LEU A 64 3.68 38.39 2.65
N PRO A 65 3.69 37.78 3.83
CA PRO A 65 3.72 38.50 5.12
C PRO A 65 5.11 39.04 5.41
N LEU A 66 5.47 40.17 4.79
CA LEU A 66 6.82 40.74 4.79
C LEU A 66 7.36 41.01 6.20
N ASP A 67 6.54 41.53 7.12
CA ASP A 67 6.94 41.82 8.50
C ASP A 67 7.34 40.54 9.26
N GLN A 68 6.60 39.45 9.04
CA GLN A 68 6.88 38.13 9.66
C GLN A 68 8.14 37.52 9.06
N ILE A 69 8.36 37.67 7.74
CA ILE A 69 9.59 37.22 7.07
C ILE A 69 10.80 38.02 7.57
N GLN A 70 10.67 39.32 7.78
CA GLN A 70 11.73 40.12 8.37
C GLN A 70 12.06 39.69 9.80
N THR A 71 11.04 39.45 10.63
CA THR A 71 11.21 38.92 12.00
C THR A 71 11.91 37.55 11.97
N PHE A 72 11.52 36.67 11.06
CA PHE A 72 12.17 35.36 10.89
C PHE A 72 13.67 35.52 10.55
N ALA A 73 14.01 36.40 9.61
CA ALA A 73 15.39 36.65 9.20
C ALA A 73 16.23 37.24 10.34
N GLU A 74 15.64 38.09 11.19
CA GLU A 74 16.31 38.62 12.39
C GLU A 74 16.58 37.51 13.41
N ILE A 75 15.59 36.64 13.71
CA ILE A 75 15.76 35.50 14.62
C ILE A 75 16.83 34.54 14.08
N PHE A 76 16.76 34.20 12.80
CA PHE A 76 17.77 33.37 12.14
C PHE A 76 19.17 33.90 12.32
N THR A 77 19.37 35.23 12.07
CA THR A 77 20.66 35.88 12.22
C THR A 77 21.15 35.89 13.69
N ARG A 78 20.25 36.08 14.66
CA ARG A 78 20.56 36.02 16.07
C ARG A 78 21.00 34.62 16.52
N ILE A 79 20.32 33.57 16.06
CA ILE A 79 20.68 32.18 16.34
C ILE A 79 22.05 31.88 15.77
N ARG A 80 22.27 32.13 14.49
CA ARG A 80 23.54 31.89 13.79
C ARG A 80 24.73 32.54 14.49
N ASN A 81 24.54 33.76 15.00
CA ASN A 81 25.66 34.53 15.61
C ASN A 81 25.86 34.27 17.09
N ASN A 82 24.85 33.82 17.83
CA ASN A 82 24.90 33.78 19.29
C ASN A 82 24.68 32.40 19.91
N TYR A 83 24.28 31.39 19.09
CA TYR A 83 24.12 30.03 19.64
C TYR A 83 25.48 29.49 20.10
N VAL A 84 25.49 28.71 21.17
CA VAL A 84 26.70 28.23 21.83
C VAL A 84 27.61 27.37 20.95
N GLU A 85 27.01 26.65 20.00
CA GLU A 85 27.74 25.84 19.03
C GLU A 85 27.52 26.37 17.61
N PRO A 86 28.54 26.30 16.72
CA PRO A 86 28.34 26.68 15.30
C PRO A 86 27.33 25.80 14.63
N VAL A 87 26.28 26.38 13.99
CA VAL A 87 25.29 25.71 13.17
C VAL A 87 25.33 26.30 11.77
N SER A 88 25.30 25.44 10.75
CA SER A 88 25.28 25.89 9.36
C SER A 88 23.96 26.57 8.99
N ASP A 89 24.01 27.48 8.02
CA ASP A 89 22.81 28.14 7.51
C ASP A 89 21.82 27.13 6.93
N GLU A 90 22.32 26.09 6.26
CA GLU A 90 21.52 24.99 5.71
C GLU A 90 20.74 24.25 6.82
N THR A 91 21.43 23.86 7.87
CA THR A 91 20.81 23.16 9.02
C THR A 91 19.72 24.01 9.69
N LEU A 92 19.96 25.33 9.84
CA LEU A 92 18.95 26.22 10.41
C LEU A 92 17.73 26.38 9.52
N ILE A 93 17.89 26.39 8.20
CA ILE A 93 16.76 26.42 7.25
C ILE A 93 16.00 25.10 7.29
N ASP A 94 16.70 23.96 7.29
CA ASP A 94 16.06 22.63 7.41
C ASP A 94 15.21 22.55 8.69
N TYR A 95 15.73 22.98 9.84
CA TYR A 95 14.98 23.04 11.11
C TYR A 95 13.75 23.95 11.02
N ALA A 96 13.85 25.06 10.31
CA ALA A 96 12.72 25.97 10.13
C ALA A 96 11.61 25.34 9.28
N ILE A 97 11.98 24.68 8.17
CA ILE A 97 11.04 23.97 7.29
C ILE A 97 10.39 22.79 8.06
N GLU A 98 11.19 21.97 8.75
CA GLU A 98 10.69 20.89 9.57
C GLU A 98 9.74 21.41 10.67
N GLY A 99 10.09 22.51 11.33
CA GLY A 99 9.25 23.14 12.36
C GLY A 99 7.90 23.62 11.82
N MET A 100 7.86 24.21 10.63
CA MET A 100 6.61 24.60 9.98
C MET A 100 5.72 23.38 9.70
N LEU A 101 6.27 22.31 9.14
CA LEU A 101 5.51 21.11 8.78
C LEU A 101 5.04 20.34 10.01
N ASN A 102 5.90 20.15 11.00
CA ASN A 102 5.56 19.50 12.27
C ASN A 102 4.50 20.26 13.08
N GLY A 103 4.40 21.59 12.86
CA GLY A 103 3.37 22.43 13.46
C GLY A 103 1.97 22.27 12.85
N LEU A 104 1.84 21.63 11.68
CA LEU A 104 0.55 21.41 11.00
C LEU A 104 -0.14 20.14 11.52
N ASP A 105 0.53 19.00 11.45
CA ASP A 105 0.02 17.69 11.81
C ASP A 105 1.19 16.67 11.94
N PRO A 106 0.97 15.48 12.56
CA PRO A 106 2.04 14.49 12.75
C PRO A 106 2.44 13.72 11.48
N HIS A 107 1.81 13.96 10.34
CA HIS A 107 2.02 13.23 9.09
C HIS A 107 2.71 14.06 8.02
N SER A 108 2.60 15.40 8.10
CA SER A 108 3.32 16.33 7.24
C SER A 108 4.80 16.34 7.60
N ALA A 109 5.70 16.25 6.62
CA ALA A 109 7.12 16.15 6.87
C ALA A 109 7.95 16.71 5.71
N TYR A 110 9.13 17.21 6.04
CA TYR A 110 10.18 17.50 5.08
C TYR A 110 11.01 16.23 4.84
N LEU A 111 11.17 15.87 3.59
CA LEU A 111 11.88 14.68 3.13
C LEU A 111 13.11 15.13 2.36
N LYS A 112 14.30 14.81 2.88
CA LYS A 112 15.58 15.14 2.27
C LYS A 112 16.47 13.90 2.32
N ASP A 113 17.25 13.67 1.27
CA ASP A 113 18.22 12.59 1.13
C ASP A 113 17.65 11.21 1.52
N GLU A 114 18.15 10.59 2.58
CA GLU A 114 17.77 9.24 3.03
C GLU A 114 16.25 9.11 3.28
N ARG A 115 15.61 10.10 3.91
CA ARG A 115 14.15 10.08 4.16
C ARG A 115 13.33 10.10 2.86
N PHE A 116 13.84 10.76 1.82
CA PHE A 116 13.23 10.77 0.49
C PHE A 116 13.40 9.41 -0.19
N ASP A 117 14.60 8.83 -0.13
CA ASP A 117 14.90 7.51 -0.67
C ASP A 117 14.07 6.43 0.03
N ASP A 118 13.95 6.46 1.36
CA ASP A 118 13.12 5.55 2.18
C ASP A 118 11.63 5.59 1.78
N LEU A 119 11.09 6.80 1.56
CA LEU A 119 9.72 6.93 1.09
C LEU A 119 9.53 6.28 -0.29
N ASN A 120 10.46 6.51 -1.21
CA ASN A 120 10.41 5.95 -2.55
C ASN A 120 10.54 4.42 -2.53
N GLU A 121 11.47 3.88 -1.74
CA GLU A 121 11.62 2.43 -1.55
C GLU A 121 10.37 1.82 -0.93
N GLY A 122 9.84 2.41 0.14
CA GLY A 122 8.60 1.95 0.79
C GLY A 122 7.40 1.98 -0.16
N THR A 123 7.30 2.98 -1.03
CA THR A 123 6.19 3.16 -1.97
C THR A 123 6.32 2.24 -3.19
N SER A 124 7.52 2.15 -3.76
CA SER A 124 7.79 1.26 -4.91
C SER A 124 7.75 -0.22 -4.52
N GLY A 125 8.10 -0.53 -3.28
CA GLY A 125 8.29 -1.91 -2.81
C GLY A 125 9.56 -2.53 -3.34
N SER A 126 10.50 -1.72 -3.83
CA SER A 126 11.75 -2.15 -4.39
C SER A 126 12.91 -1.35 -3.82
N PHE A 127 14.03 -1.99 -3.60
CA PHE A 127 15.28 -1.34 -3.20
C PHE A 127 16.44 -1.88 -4.02
N THR A 128 17.50 -1.12 -4.11
CA THR A 128 18.71 -1.60 -4.79
C THR A 128 19.68 -2.20 -3.79
N GLY A 129 20.03 -3.47 -3.99
CA GLY A 129 20.92 -4.18 -3.09
C GLY A 129 21.14 -5.64 -3.47
N LEU A 130 21.39 -6.48 -2.48
CA LEU A 130 21.73 -7.89 -2.65
C LEU A 130 20.55 -8.84 -2.45
N GLY A 131 19.49 -8.40 -1.72
CA GLY A 131 18.29 -9.21 -1.50
C GLY A 131 18.46 -10.28 -0.42
N MET A 132 18.79 -9.86 0.78
CA MET A 132 18.85 -10.71 1.96
C MET A 132 18.38 -9.96 3.20
N GLU A 133 17.76 -10.68 4.12
CA GLU A 133 17.41 -10.18 5.44
C GLU A 133 18.59 -10.42 6.38
N VAL A 134 18.98 -9.39 7.12
CA VAL A 134 20.18 -9.44 7.97
C VAL A 134 19.93 -8.83 9.35
N VAL A 135 20.73 -9.24 10.32
CA VAL A 135 20.74 -8.71 11.70
C VAL A 135 22.18 -8.54 12.17
N MET A 136 22.39 -7.64 13.15
CA MET A 136 23.69 -7.58 13.83
C MET A 136 23.73 -8.60 14.97
N GLU A 137 24.70 -9.51 14.92
CA GLU A 137 24.96 -10.49 15.97
C GLU A 137 26.46 -10.54 16.29
N ASN A 138 26.81 -10.29 17.57
CA ASN A 138 28.19 -10.30 18.06
C ASN A 138 29.15 -9.35 17.29
N GLY A 139 28.63 -8.21 16.78
CA GLY A 139 29.40 -7.22 16.04
C GLY A 139 29.66 -7.57 14.57
N PHE A 140 28.99 -8.59 14.03
CA PHE A 140 29.00 -8.99 12.62
C PHE A 140 27.59 -9.01 12.04
N VAL A 141 27.49 -9.04 10.71
CA VAL A 141 26.23 -9.12 10.00
C VAL A 141 25.87 -10.58 9.75
N LYS A 142 24.79 -11.06 10.37
CA LYS A 142 24.28 -12.42 10.19
C LYS A 142 23.09 -12.40 9.24
N VAL A 143 23.12 -13.29 8.25
CA VAL A 143 22.02 -13.52 7.31
C VAL A 143 20.92 -14.32 8.01
N ILE A 144 19.72 -13.75 8.07
CA ILE A 144 18.51 -14.43 8.52
C ILE A 144 18.00 -15.34 7.40
N ALA A 145 17.82 -14.74 6.20
CA ALA A 145 17.43 -15.47 4.99
C ALA A 145 17.79 -14.67 3.73
N PRO A 146 18.22 -15.30 2.64
CA PRO A 146 18.18 -14.70 1.32
C PRO A 146 16.72 -14.61 0.84
N ILE A 147 16.43 -13.57 0.05
CA ILE A 147 15.13 -13.40 -0.61
C ILE A 147 15.17 -14.14 -1.95
N ASP A 148 14.13 -14.90 -2.25
CA ASP A 148 14.04 -15.68 -3.49
C ASP A 148 14.25 -14.82 -4.74
N ASP A 149 14.85 -15.40 -5.78
CA ASP A 149 15.14 -14.76 -7.07
C ASP A 149 16.10 -13.56 -7.05
N THR A 150 16.70 -13.24 -5.91
CA THR A 150 17.64 -12.13 -5.74
C THR A 150 19.10 -12.53 -6.02
N PRO A 151 20.03 -11.55 -6.11
CA PRO A 151 21.45 -11.82 -6.22
C PRO A 151 21.99 -12.72 -5.11
N ALA A 152 21.57 -12.50 -3.86
CA ALA A 152 22.00 -13.29 -2.71
C ALA A 152 21.58 -14.77 -2.84
N ALA A 153 20.32 -15.04 -3.18
CA ALA A 153 19.82 -16.39 -3.38
C ALA A 153 20.53 -17.09 -4.55
N LYS A 154 20.71 -16.38 -5.68
CA LYS A 154 21.41 -16.93 -6.87
C LYS A 154 22.89 -17.21 -6.63
N ALA A 155 23.54 -16.48 -5.75
CA ALA A 155 24.92 -16.70 -5.36
C ALA A 155 25.10 -17.77 -4.28
N GLY A 156 24.01 -18.38 -3.79
CA GLY A 156 24.05 -19.45 -2.80
C GLY A 156 24.30 -18.97 -1.36
N ILE A 157 23.96 -17.73 -1.05
CA ILE A 157 23.90 -17.23 0.34
C ILE A 157 22.85 -18.04 1.09
N GLN A 158 23.14 -18.39 2.36
CA GLN A 158 22.28 -19.24 3.19
C GLN A 158 21.91 -18.56 4.50
N ALA A 159 20.80 -18.98 5.08
CA ALA A 159 20.43 -18.61 6.45
C ALA A 159 21.52 -19.07 7.42
N GLY A 160 21.94 -18.19 8.33
CA GLY A 160 23.01 -18.43 9.29
C GLY A 160 24.42 -17.99 8.81
N ASP A 161 24.61 -17.63 7.54
CA ASP A 161 25.87 -17.06 7.06
C ASP A 161 26.22 -15.79 7.85
N VAL A 162 27.50 -15.65 8.20
CA VAL A 162 28.01 -14.45 8.91
C VAL A 162 28.96 -13.70 7.98
N ILE A 163 28.58 -12.48 7.60
CA ILE A 163 29.41 -11.60 6.78
C ILE A 163 30.42 -10.91 7.69
N ILE A 164 31.71 -11.17 7.47
CA ILE A 164 32.80 -10.61 8.28
C ILE A 164 33.54 -9.47 7.57
N ARG A 165 33.49 -9.41 6.22
CA ARG A 165 34.06 -8.31 5.42
C ARG A 165 33.16 -7.99 4.24
N MET A 166 33.24 -6.74 3.78
CA MET A 166 32.65 -6.22 2.54
C MET A 166 33.71 -5.46 1.78
N ASP A 167 34.01 -5.87 0.53
CA ASP A 167 35.12 -5.34 -0.29
C ASP A 167 36.45 -5.31 0.47
N GLY A 168 36.76 -6.40 1.19
CA GLY A 168 37.96 -6.55 1.98
C GLY A 168 37.99 -5.76 3.30
N LYS A 169 37.02 -4.86 3.56
CA LYS A 169 36.92 -4.08 4.81
C LYS A 169 36.09 -4.82 5.83
N THR A 170 36.56 -4.86 7.09
CA THR A 170 35.80 -5.48 8.17
C THR A 170 34.46 -4.79 8.40
N VAL A 171 33.43 -5.56 8.79
CA VAL A 171 32.12 -5.07 9.21
C VAL A 171 32.05 -4.83 10.72
N SER A 172 33.06 -5.31 11.47
CA SER A 172 33.13 -5.13 12.91
C SER A 172 33.19 -3.64 13.29
N GLY A 173 32.30 -3.23 14.20
CA GLY A 173 32.18 -1.84 14.64
C GLY A 173 31.18 -1.02 13.85
N LEU A 174 30.55 -1.57 12.81
CA LEU A 174 29.41 -0.95 12.12
C LEU A 174 28.13 -1.23 12.89
N ASN A 175 27.16 -0.31 12.77
CA ASN A 175 25.78 -0.60 13.09
C ASN A 175 25.06 -1.20 11.86
N LEU A 176 23.80 -1.66 12.04
CA LEU A 176 23.04 -2.31 10.97
C LEU A 176 22.82 -1.38 9.76
N THR A 177 22.47 -0.11 10.01
CA THR A 177 22.27 0.90 8.95
C THR A 177 23.53 1.07 8.11
N GLN A 178 24.68 1.28 8.73
CA GLN A 178 25.96 1.41 8.03
C GLN A 178 26.35 0.17 7.24
N ALA A 179 26.02 -1.02 7.74
CA ALA A 179 26.26 -2.27 7.04
C ALA A 179 25.35 -2.41 5.82
N THR A 180 24.06 -2.11 5.96
CA THR A 180 23.08 -2.15 4.87
C THR A 180 23.38 -1.10 3.80
N GLU A 181 23.78 0.11 4.16
CA GLU A 181 24.21 1.15 3.20
C GLU A 181 25.39 0.68 2.34
N ARG A 182 26.37 -0.04 2.91
CA ARG A 182 27.47 -0.61 2.12
C ARG A 182 27.01 -1.72 1.17
N MET A 183 25.98 -2.48 1.53
CA MET A 183 25.38 -3.49 0.67
C MET A 183 24.52 -2.88 -0.44
N ARG A 184 23.98 -1.68 -0.24
CA ARG A 184 23.27 -0.88 -1.26
C ARG A 184 24.27 -0.33 -2.30
N GLY A 185 23.76 0.22 -3.39
CA GLY A 185 24.51 0.88 -4.45
C GLY A 185 23.85 0.73 -5.82
N GLU A 186 24.42 1.31 -6.86
CA GLU A 186 23.84 1.29 -8.19
C GLU A 186 23.65 -0.15 -8.73
N PRO A 187 22.49 -0.45 -9.39
CA PRO A 187 22.25 -1.75 -10.02
C PRO A 187 23.37 -2.10 -11.00
N GLY A 188 23.83 -3.36 -10.95
CA GLY A 188 24.91 -3.86 -11.80
C GLY A 188 26.32 -3.69 -11.24
N THR A 189 26.51 -2.91 -10.18
CA THR A 189 27.81 -2.82 -9.48
C THR A 189 28.05 -4.07 -8.64
N SER A 190 29.34 -4.50 -8.55
CA SER A 190 29.74 -5.66 -7.75
C SER A 190 30.11 -5.28 -6.33
N ILE A 191 29.93 -6.23 -5.42
CA ILE A 191 30.46 -6.23 -4.06
C ILE A 191 30.97 -7.63 -3.73
N VAL A 192 32.09 -7.72 -3.01
CA VAL A 192 32.63 -8.99 -2.52
C VAL A 192 32.33 -9.11 -1.02
N LEU A 193 31.60 -10.16 -0.64
CA LEU A 193 31.33 -10.50 0.75
C LEU A 193 32.24 -11.65 1.20
N THR A 194 33.01 -11.45 2.27
CA THR A 194 33.71 -12.56 2.95
C THR A 194 32.77 -13.17 3.98
N ILE A 195 32.44 -14.43 3.83
CA ILE A 195 31.41 -15.15 4.59
C ILE A 195 32.07 -16.22 5.45
N LEU A 196 31.63 -16.31 6.70
CA LEU A 196 31.86 -17.44 7.58
C LEU A 196 30.60 -18.27 7.65
N ARG A 197 30.67 -19.55 7.27
CA ARG A 197 29.56 -20.52 7.28
C ARG A 197 29.93 -21.71 8.14
N GLU A 198 29.02 -22.18 8.97
CA GLU A 198 29.27 -23.26 9.91
C GLU A 198 29.72 -24.59 9.22
N SER A 199 29.22 -24.85 8.00
CA SER A 199 29.57 -26.02 7.21
C SER A 199 30.94 -25.94 6.50
N GLU A 200 31.58 -24.78 6.47
CA GLU A 200 32.84 -24.52 5.75
C GLU A 200 34.00 -24.33 6.75
N PRO A 201 35.17 -24.95 6.53
CA PRO A 201 36.28 -24.88 7.46
C PRO A 201 36.98 -23.52 7.51
N GLU A 202 36.87 -22.71 6.45
CA GLU A 202 37.53 -21.42 6.30
C GLU A 202 36.54 -20.40 5.71
N PRO A 203 36.67 -19.08 6.05
CA PRO A 203 35.91 -18.05 5.38
C PRO A 203 36.17 -18.01 3.88
N PHE A 204 35.16 -17.77 3.09
CA PHE A 204 35.24 -17.69 1.63
C PHE A 204 34.59 -16.40 1.10
N ASP A 205 35.06 -16.00 -0.09
CA ASP A 205 34.56 -14.80 -0.75
C ASP A 205 33.47 -15.16 -1.76
N VAL A 206 32.38 -14.34 -1.73
CA VAL A 206 31.27 -14.41 -2.70
C VAL A 206 31.14 -13.05 -3.36
N GLU A 207 31.29 -13.01 -4.67
CA GLU A 207 31.02 -11.82 -5.48
C GLU A 207 29.54 -11.77 -5.84
N LEU A 208 28.87 -10.64 -5.52
CA LEU A 208 27.48 -10.38 -5.84
C LEU A 208 27.35 -9.10 -6.67
N LYS A 209 26.40 -9.11 -7.59
CA LYS A 209 26.01 -7.89 -8.32
C LYS A 209 24.75 -7.32 -7.71
N ARG A 210 24.79 -6.04 -7.35
CA ARG A 210 23.60 -5.34 -6.86
C ARG A 210 22.53 -5.31 -7.94
N ALA A 211 21.28 -5.50 -7.53
CA ALA A 211 20.14 -5.47 -8.43
C ALA A 211 18.96 -4.75 -7.73
N VAL A 212 17.96 -4.38 -8.52
CA VAL A 212 16.66 -3.97 -7.96
C VAL A 212 15.99 -5.22 -7.41
N VAL A 213 15.75 -5.23 -6.11
CA VAL A 213 15.06 -6.30 -5.38
C VAL A 213 13.62 -5.89 -5.15
N GLN A 214 12.67 -6.70 -5.61
CA GLN A 214 11.24 -6.49 -5.39
C GLN A 214 10.80 -7.26 -4.15
N LEU A 215 10.25 -6.56 -3.16
CA LEU A 215 9.64 -7.19 -1.99
C LEU A 215 8.18 -7.53 -2.29
N SER A 216 7.80 -8.78 -2.03
CA SER A 216 6.39 -9.17 -2.15
C SER A 216 5.60 -8.64 -0.95
N SER A 217 4.66 -7.73 -1.23
CA SER A 217 3.70 -7.23 -0.25
C SER A 217 2.47 -8.12 -0.08
N VAL A 218 2.35 -9.19 -0.87
CA VAL A 218 1.22 -10.13 -0.83
C VAL A 218 1.72 -11.54 -0.53
N LYS A 219 1.11 -12.19 0.46
CA LYS A 219 1.40 -13.58 0.84
C LYS A 219 0.14 -14.41 0.69
N ARG A 220 0.23 -15.56 0.02
CA ARG A 220 -0.86 -16.50 -0.22
C ARG A 220 -0.68 -17.79 0.58
N ARG A 221 -1.79 -18.33 1.07
CA ARG A 221 -1.89 -19.69 1.61
C ARG A 221 -3.25 -20.30 1.26
N SER A 222 -3.35 -21.61 1.22
CA SER A 222 -4.61 -22.34 1.24
C SER A 222 -4.81 -22.88 2.66
N LEU A 223 -5.97 -22.64 3.25
CA LEU A 223 -6.34 -23.16 4.58
C LEU A 223 -7.35 -24.29 4.37
N GLY A 224 -6.84 -25.47 4.04
CA GLY A 224 -7.65 -26.59 3.54
C GLY A 224 -8.12 -26.39 2.10
N ASP A 225 -9.16 -27.15 1.70
CA ASP A 225 -9.62 -27.22 0.32
C ASP A 225 -10.44 -25.99 -0.12
N GLN A 226 -11.16 -25.36 0.81
CA GLN A 226 -12.19 -24.36 0.46
C GLN A 226 -11.81 -22.92 0.79
N VAL A 227 -10.88 -22.70 1.72
CA VAL A 227 -10.55 -21.38 2.23
C VAL A 227 -9.21 -20.90 1.68
N GLY A 228 -9.26 -19.80 0.92
CA GLY A 228 -8.07 -19.05 0.53
C GLY A 228 -7.70 -17.99 1.58
N TYR A 229 -6.41 -17.76 1.75
CA TYR A 229 -5.88 -16.72 2.60
C TYR A 229 -4.90 -15.86 1.82
N LEU A 230 -5.15 -14.55 1.82
CA LEU A 230 -4.26 -13.54 1.28
C LEU A 230 -3.95 -12.51 2.35
N ARG A 231 -2.66 -12.26 2.59
CA ARG A 231 -2.21 -11.19 3.48
C ARG A 231 -1.55 -10.10 2.68
N ILE A 232 -1.95 -8.85 2.91
CA ILE A 232 -1.31 -7.66 2.36
C ILE A 232 -0.56 -6.98 3.50
N THR A 233 0.77 -6.88 3.37
CA THR A 233 1.61 -6.26 4.41
C THR A 233 1.73 -4.75 4.24
N GLN A 234 1.64 -4.26 3.00
CA GLN A 234 1.70 -2.84 2.65
C GLN A 234 1.14 -2.61 1.25
N PHE A 235 0.63 -1.40 0.96
CA PHE A 235 0.12 -1.03 -0.37
C PHE A 235 1.19 -0.31 -1.17
N GLN A 236 1.86 -1.04 -2.06
CA GLN A 236 2.94 -0.59 -2.95
C GLN A 236 2.46 -0.55 -4.40
N VAL A 237 3.30 -0.06 -5.32
CA VAL A 237 2.98 0.02 -6.76
C VAL A 237 2.54 -1.33 -7.34
N ALA A 238 3.27 -2.41 -7.01
CA ALA A 238 3.00 -3.75 -7.54
C ALA A 238 1.95 -4.54 -6.76
N THR A 239 1.44 -4.04 -5.63
CA THR A 239 0.59 -4.82 -4.70
C THR A 239 -0.71 -5.26 -5.36
N ALA A 240 -1.40 -4.39 -6.09
CA ALA A 240 -2.68 -4.73 -6.71
C ALA A 240 -2.55 -5.79 -7.81
N GLU A 241 -1.46 -5.75 -8.60
CA GLU A 241 -1.18 -6.77 -9.61
C GLU A 241 -0.82 -8.11 -8.96
N SER A 242 0.09 -8.09 -7.98
CA SER A 242 0.47 -9.27 -7.21
C SER A 242 -0.73 -9.88 -6.51
N PHE A 243 -1.60 -9.07 -5.92
CA PHE A 243 -2.83 -9.52 -5.26
C PHE A 243 -3.75 -10.28 -6.24
N ARG A 244 -4.04 -9.69 -7.40
CA ARG A 244 -4.87 -10.34 -8.42
C ARG A 244 -4.24 -11.62 -8.97
N LYS A 245 -2.92 -11.66 -9.10
CA LYS A 245 -2.18 -12.87 -9.50
C LYS A 245 -2.38 -13.98 -8.46
N GLU A 246 -2.10 -13.69 -7.19
CA GLU A 246 -2.23 -14.67 -6.11
C GLU A 246 -3.68 -15.11 -5.88
N LEU A 247 -4.65 -14.21 -6.06
CA LEU A 247 -6.07 -14.55 -6.01
C LEU A 247 -6.47 -15.52 -7.13
N ARG A 248 -6.02 -15.28 -8.37
CA ARG A 248 -6.29 -16.20 -9.49
C ARG A 248 -5.75 -17.59 -9.23
N MET A 249 -4.56 -17.72 -8.64
CA MET A 249 -4.00 -19.02 -8.27
C MET A 249 -4.84 -19.75 -7.22
N LEU A 250 -5.51 -19.02 -6.30
CA LEU A 250 -6.48 -19.64 -5.38
C LEU A 250 -7.75 -20.11 -6.12
N LEU A 251 -8.19 -19.33 -7.12
CA LEU A 251 -9.38 -19.63 -7.93
C LEU A 251 -9.18 -20.80 -8.89
N GLU A 252 -7.95 -21.26 -9.15
CA GLU A 252 -7.69 -22.49 -9.91
C GLU A 252 -8.19 -23.74 -9.17
N ASN A 253 -8.38 -23.67 -7.86
CA ASN A 253 -8.97 -24.75 -7.08
C ASN A 253 -10.49 -24.72 -7.22
N GLU A 254 -11.06 -25.75 -7.85
CA GLU A 254 -12.50 -25.88 -8.06
C GLU A 254 -13.34 -25.90 -6.77
N LYS A 255 -12.73 -26.33 -5.65
CA LYS A 255 -13.37 -26.37 -4.33
C LYS A 255 -13.31 -25.01 -3.59
N PHE A 256 -12.63 -24.00 -4.15
CA PHE A 256 -12.51 -22.70 -3.49
C PHE A 256 -13.88 -22.10 -3.18
N GLY A 257 -14.16 -21.90 -1.88
CA GLY A 257 -15.44 -21.42 -1.36
C GLY A 257 -15.43 -19.98 -0.87
N GLY A 258 -14.29 -19.46 -0.38
CA GLY A 258 -14.22 -18.12 0.18
C GLY A 258 -12.81 -17.65 0.51
N LEU A 259 -12.68 -16.35 0.85
CA LEU A 259 -11.40 -15.67 1.06
C LEU A 259 -11.30 -15.07 2.48
N ILE A 260 -10.17 -15.28 3.14
CA ILE A 260 -9.71 -14.48 4.27
C ILE A 260 -8.68 -13.46 3.74
N LEU A 261 -8.98 -12.17 3.88
CA LEU A 261 -8.08 -11.07 3.54
C LEU A 261 -7.48 -10.49 4.83
N ASP A 262 -6.20 -10.71 5.08
CA ASP A 262 -5.52 -10.24 6.30
C ASP A 262 -4.81 -8.90 6.06
N LEU A 263 -5.35 -7.85 6.67
CA LEU A 263 -4.83 -6.49 6.67
C LEU A 263 -4.24 -6.09 8.04
N ARG A 264 -4.10 -7.02 8.98
CA ARG A 264 -3.52 -6.74 10.30
C ARG A 264 -2.07 -6.27 10.19
N ASN A 265 -1.71 -5.26 10.98
CA ASN A 265 -0.39 -4.63 10.99
C ASN A 265 0.02 -4.08 9.61
N ASN A 266 -0.93 -3.68 8.78
CA ASN A 266 -0.69 -3.02 7.49
C ASN A 266 -0.81 -1.51 7.66
N PRO A 267 0.29 -0.73 7.62
CA PRO A 267 0.27 0.71 7.85
C PRO A 267 -0.35 1.52 6.70
N GLY A 268 -0.80 0.85 5.64
CA GLY A 268 -1.34 1.47 4.44
C GLY A 268 -0.34 1.53 3.29
N GLY A 269 -0.31 2.65 2.58
CA GLY A 269 0.52 2.92 1.42
C GLY A 269 -0.24 3.66 0.32
N LEU A 270 -0.10 3.23 -0.93
CA LEU A 270 -0.68 3.90 -2.09
C LEU A 270 -2.20 3.80 -2.14
N LEU A 271 -2.88 4.95 -2.23
CA LEU A 271 -4.32 5.06 -2.43
C LEU A 271 -4.78 4.30 -3.69
N THR A 272 -4.07 4.47 -4.79
CA THR A 272 -4.41 3.82 -6.08
C THR A 272 -4.38 2.30 -5.99
N SER A 273 -3.49 1.74 -5.18
CA SER A 273 -3.40 0.31 -4.94
C SER A 273 -4.58 -0.20 -4.11
N ALA A 274 -5.00 0.54 -3.06
CA ALA A 274 -6.18 0.21 -2.26
C ALA A 274 -7.46 0.25 -3.11
N ILE A 275 -7.65 1.30 -3.91
CA ILE A 275 -8.79 1.41 -4.83
C ILE A 275 -8.82 0.21 -5.77
N SER A 276 -7.69 -0.14 -6.39
CA SER A 276 -7.58 -1.24 -7.35
C SER A 276 -7.86 -2.62 -6.72
N ILE A 277 -7.57 -2.81 -5.43
CA ILE A 277 -7.87 -4.04 -4.69
C ILE A 277 -9.35 -4.08 -4.31
N SER A 278 -9.93 -2.97 -3.82
CA SER A 278 -11.36 -2.88 -3.53
C SER A 278 -12.21 -3.13 -4.78
N ASP A 279 -11.79 -2.55 -5.92
CA ASP A 279 -12.42 -2.74 -7.24
C ASP A 279 -12.41 -4.20 -7.72
N THR A 280 -11.55 -5.04 -7.15
CA THR A 280 -11.53 -6.48 -7.48
C THR A 280 -12.81 -7.22 -6.99
N PHE A 281 -13.52 -6.65 -6.02
CA PHE A 281 -14.62 -7.29 -5.31
C PHE A 281 -15.95 -6.53 -5.37
N ILE A 282 -15.91 -5.23 -5.65
CA ILE A 282 -17.09 -4.34 -5.67
C ILE A 282 -17.52 -4.11 -7.13
N LYS A 283 -18.78 -4.41 -7.46
CA LYS A 283 -19.28 -4.35 -8.84
C LYS A 283 -19.69 -2.96 -9.29
N ASP A 284 -20.13 -2.13 -8.37
CA ASP A 284 -20.63 -0.78 -8.65
C ASP A 284 -20.61 0.07 -7.36
N GLY A 285 -20.80 1.35 -7.53
CA GLY A 285 -20.83 2.30 -6.43
C GLY A 285 -19.48 2.94 -6.12
N LEU A 286 -19.45 3.75 -5.07
CA LEU A 286 -18.28 4.47 -4.61
C LEU A 286 -17.35 3.52 -3.83
N ILE A 287 -16.05 3.60 -4.05
CA ILE A 287 -15.05 2.89 -3.23
C ILE A 287 -14.56 3.81 -2.10
N VAL A 288 -14.20 5.04 -2.45
CA VAL A 288 -13.69 6.06 -1.51
C VAL A 288 -13.85 7.43 -2.12
N SER A 289 -14.08 8.46 -1.30
CA SER A 289 -13.95 9.85 -1.70
C SER A 289 -12.86 10.55 -0.91
N THR A 290 -12.28 11.58 -1.53
CA THR A 290 -11.33 12.48 -0.88
C THR A 290 -11.88 13.89 -0.92
N GLU A 291 -11.85 14.59 0.21
CA GLU A 291 -12.22 16.00 0.30
C GLU A 291 -11.00 16.85 0.62
N SER A 292 -10.71 17.80 -0.24
CA SER A 292 -9.62 18.74 -0.12
C SER A 292 -10.11 20.13 0.28
N ARG A 293 -9.18 21.01 0.67
CA ARG A 293 -9.47 22.41 0.95
C ARG A 293 -10.06 23.14 -0.27
N GLN A 294 -9.61 22.79 -1.47
CA GLN A 294 -10.17 23.28 -2.73
C GLN A 294 -11.06 22.18 -3.30
N GLU A 295 -12.30 22.48 -3.61
CA GLU A 295 -13.26 21.51 -4.13
C GLU A 295 -12.78 20.86 -5.43
N ALA A 296 -12.04 21.62 -6.26
CA ALA A 296 -11.44 21.12 -7.50
C ALA A 296 -10.42 19.98 -7.31
N ASP A 297 -9.83 19.86 -6.11
CA ASP A 297 -8.85 18.84 -5.78
C ASP A 297 -9.50 17.64 -5.05
N SER A 298 -10.82 17.69 -4.83
CA SER A 298 -11.60 16.59 -4.26
C SER A 298 -11.89 15.54 -5.34
N ALA A 299 -11.88 14.26 -4.96
CA ALA A 299 -12.06 13.16 -5.91
C ALA A 299 -12.99 12.08 -5.37
N LYS A 300 -13.71 11.42 -6.29
CA LYS A 300 -14.53 10.24 -6.03
C LYS A 300 -14.05 9.09 -6.89
N TYR A 301 -13.82 7.96 -6.27
CA TYR A 301 -13.34 6.75 -6.93
C TYR A 301 -14.42 5.69 -6.88
N SER A 302 -14.94 5.31 -8.02
CA SER A 302 -16.03 4.33 -8.16
C SER A 302 -15.52 3.01 -8.69
N ALA A 303 -16.22 1.94 -8.35
CA ALA A 303 -15.95 0.58 -8.80
C ALA A 303 -16.25 0.39 -10.29
N THR A 304 -15.53 -0.56 -10.90
CA THR A 304 -15.83 -1.10 -12.23
C THR A 304 -16.68 -2.37 -12.09
N PRO A 305 -17.47 -2.76 -13.12
CA PRO A 305 -18.40 -3.90 -13.00
C PRO A 305 -17.67 -5.25 -12.96
N THR A 306 -16.79 -5.45 -11.97
CA THR A 306 -15.96 -6.64 -11.79
C THR A 306 -16.08 -7.18 -10.37
N ASP A 307 -16.30 -8.48 -10.21
CA ASP A 307 -16.12 -9.20 -8.93
C ASP A 307 -15.48 -10.55 -9.25
N LEU A 308 -14.18 -10.65 -9.02
CA LEU A 308 -13.42 -11.87 -9.30
C LEU A 308 -13.85 -13.06 -8.43
N LEU A 309 -14.51 -12.82 -7.30
CA LEU A 309 -15.02 -13.88 -6.43
C LEU A 309 -16.47 -14.28 -6.74
N GLU A 310 -17.13 -13.59 -7.69
CA GLU A 310 -18.52 -13.91 -8.09
C GLU A 310 -19.46 -14.00 -6.87
N GLY A 311 -19.25 -13.11 -5.91
CA GLY A 311 -20.03 -13.06 -4.67
C GLY A 311 -19.61 -14.05 -3.59
N LYS A 312 -18.59 -14.92 -3.75
CA LYS A 312 -18.12 -15.80 -2.68
C LYS A 312 -17.78 -14.99 -1.42
N PRO A 313 -18.01 -15.53 -0.22
CA PRO A 313 -17.82 -14.79 1.03
C PRO A 313 -16.37 -14.37 1.26
N ILE A 314 -16.22 -13.22 1.91
CA ILE A 314 -14.93 -12.64 2.31
C ILE A 314 -15.00 -12.32 3.81
N VAL A 315 -13.96 -12.67 4.54
CA VAL A 315 -13.69 -12.18 5.89
C VAL A 315 -12.42 -11.35 5.86
N VAL A 316 -12.47 -10.10 6.31
CA VAL A 316 -11.31 -9.21 6.39
C VAL A 316 -10.84 -9.14 7.83
N LEU A 317 -9.56 -9.39 8.06
CA LEU A 317 -8.92 -9.25 9.37
C LEU A 317 -8.26 -7.88 9.51
N ILE A 318 -8.62 -7.15 10.58
CA ILE A 318 -8.02 -5.84 10.93
C ILE A 318 -7.58 -5.80 12.40
N ASN A 319 -6.69 -4.86 12.72
CA ASN A 319 -6.30 -4.53 14.10
C ASN A 319 -5.81 -3.07 14.18
N GLY A 320 -5.41 -2.62 15.37
CA GLY A 320 -4.87 -1.28 15.60
C GLY A 320 -3.62 -0.91 14.78
N GLY A 321 -2.99 -1.87 14.11
CA GLY A 321 -1.92 -1.62 13.13
C GLY A 321 -2.40 -1.50 11.68
N SER A 322 -3.70 -1.68 11.41
CA SER A 322 -4.33 -1.47 10.10
C SER A 322 -4.63 0.00 9.92
N ALA A 323 -4.02 0.68 8.94
CA ALA A 323 -4.12 2.13 8.78
C ALA A 323 -4.28 2.57 7.32
N SER A 324 -4.88 3.76 7.10
CA SER A 324 -4.90 4.47 5.81
C SER A 324 -5.47 3.60 4.66
N ALA A 325 -4.66 3.21 3.66
CA ALA A 325 -5.07 2.38 2.53
C ALA A 325 -5.70 1.04 2.96
N ALA A 326 -5.27 0.45 4.09
CA ALA A 326 -5.89 -0.75 4.65
C ALA A 326 -7.31 -0.48 5.18
N GLU A 327 -7.51 0.70 5.77
CA GLU A 327 -8.82 1.14 6.25
C GLU A 327 -9.76 1.49 5.09
N ILE A 328 -9.24 1.99 3.98
CA ILE A 328 -10.02 2.22 2.76
C ILE A 328 -10.57 0.89 2.22
N VAL A 329 -9.73 -0.15 2.12
CA VAL A 329 -10.17 -1.47 1.65
C VAL A 329 -11.20 -2.08 2.61
N ALA A 330 -10.93 -2.05 3.91
CA ALA A 330 -11.84 -2.59 4.92
C ALA A 330 -13.18 -1.85 4.93
N GLY A 331 -13.16 -0.51 4.98
CA GLY A 331 -14.37 0.32 4.99
C GLY A 331 -15.18 0.22 3.69
N ALA A 332 -14.51 0.20 2.54
CA ALA A 332 -15.21 0.02 1.26
C ALA A 332 -15.92 -1.34 1.19
N LEU A 333 -15.28 -2.42 1.62
CA LEU A 333 -15.88 -3.74 1.62
C LEU A 333 -16.99 -3.88 2.68
N GLN A 334 -16.87 -3.19 3.81
CA GLN A 334 -17.89 -3.14 4.87
C GLN A 334 -19.15 -2.40 4.40
N ASP A 335 -19.00 -1.15 3.95
CA ASP A 335 -20.13 -0.30 3.53
C ASP A 335 -20.91 -0.88 2.33
N HIS A 336 -20.26 -1.72 1.52
CA HIS A 336 -20.92 -2.47 0.44
C HIS A 336 -21.50 -3.84 0.86
N ASP A 337 -21.50 -4.17 2.16
CA ASP A 337 -21.89 -5.50 2.66
C ASP A 337 -21.16 -6.65 1.92
N ARG A 338 -19.96 -6.34 1.38
CA ARG A 338 -19.21 -7.27 0.53
C ARG A 338 -18.35 -8.23 1.34
N ALA A 339 -17.87 -7.80 2.48
CA ALA A 339 -17.07 -8.60 3.40
C ALA A 339 -17.49 -8.38 4.84
N LEU A 340 -17.24 -9.38 5.67
CA LEU A 340 -17.40 -9.27 7.11
C LEU A 340 -16.04 -8.89 7.72
N ILE A 341 -16.00 -7.80 8.47
CA ILE A 341 -14.78 -7.29 9.10
C ILE A 341 -14.64 -7.90 10.49
N LEU A 342 -13.50 -8.53 10.76
CA LEU A 342 -13.23 -9.23 12.01
C LEU A 342 -11.92 -8.76 12.63
N GLY A 343 -11.87 -8.60 13.94
CA GLY A 343 -10.66 -8.26 14.69
C GLY A 343 -10.90 -7.19 15.74
N THR A 344 -10.03 -6.20 15.81
CA THR A 344 -10.15 -5.03 16.69
C THR A 344 -10.15 -3.75 15.86
N ASP A 345 -10.58 -2.65 16.45
CA ASP A 345 -10.62 -1.34 15.81
C ASP A 345 -9.30 -1.04 15.08
N SER A 346 -9.38 -0.44 13.91
CA SER A 346 -8.23 0.00 13.14
C SER A 346 -7.63 1.29 13.71
N PHE A 347 -6.55 1.78 13.12
CA PHE A 347 -5.76 2.91 13.64
C PHE A 347 -6.49 4.26 13.58
N GLY A 348 -7.28 4.51 12.54
CA GLY A 348 -7.99 5.79 12.36
C GLY A 348 -7.19 6.85 11.61
N LYS A 349 -6.43 6.48 10.57
CA LYS A 349 -5.74 7.43 9.71
C LYS A 349 -6.55 7.75 8.47
N GLY A 350 -7.39 8.79 8.55
CA GLY A 350 -8.24 9.27 7.46
C GLY A 350 -7.67 10.43 6.65
N SER A 351 -6.36 10.72 6.74
CA SER A 351 -5.71 11.82 6.04
C SER A 351 -4.93 11.36 4.80
N VAL A 352 -5.02 12.15 3.71
CA VAL A 352 -4.28 11.98 2.46
C VAL A 352 -3.01 12.81 2.51
N GLN A 353 -1.85 12.20 2.28
CA GLN A 353 -0.59 12.91 2.08
C GLN A 353 -0.23 12.96 0.61
N THR A 354 0.05 14.18 0.12
CA THR A 354 0.62 14.41 -1.20
C THR A 354 2.11 14.68 -1.05
N VAL A 355 2.91 14.06 -1.93
CA VAL A 355 4.36 14.28 -1.99
C VAL A 355 4.62 15.33 -3.08
N LEU A 356 5.12 16.49 -2.68
CA LEU A 356 5.47 17.60 -3.55
C LEU A 356 7.00 17.64 -3.69
N THR A 357 7.52 17.18 -4.82
CA THR A 357 8.95 17.17 -5.10
C THR A 357 9.49 18.59 -5.29
N LEU A 358 10.56 18.93 -4.58
CA LEU A 358 11.25 20.24 -4.66
C LEU A 358 12.55 20.14 -5.45
N GLY A 359 13.23 18.99 -5.39
CA GLY A 359 14.50 18.73 -6.04
C GLY A 359 14.71 17.25 -6.34
N GLU A 360 15.92 16.83 -6.69
CA GLU A 360 16.22 15.43 -7.03
C GLU A 360 16.06 14.47 -5.84
N LYS A 361 16.37 14.94 -4.63
CA LYS A 361 16.30 14.17 -3.38
C LYS A 361 15.61 14.95 -2.27
N GLU A 362 14.63 15.75 -2.64
CA GLU A 362 13.98 16.67 -1.72
C GLU A 362 12.48 16.80 -2.05
N ALA A 363 11.63 16.64 -1.04
CA ALA A 363 10.18 16.77 -1.17
C ALA A 363 9.51 17.23 0.13
N ILE A 364 8.31 17.74 -0.01
CA ILE A 364 7.38 17.95 1.10
C ILE A 364 6.29 16.89 1.02
N LYS A 365 6.14 16.12 2.09
CA LYS A 365 4.96 15.28 2.32
C LYS A 365 3.95 16.12 3.10
N LEU A 366 2.84 16.47 2.48
CA LEU A 366 1.86 17.40 3.05
C LEU A 366 0.47 16.75 3.11
N THR A 367 -0.25 16.92 4.21
CA THR A 367 -1.65 16.53 4.31
C THR A 367 -2.51 17.50 3.51
N THR A 368 -3.16 16.99 2.44
CA THR A 368 -3.91 17.80 1.48
C THR A 368 -5.40 17.49 1.44
N ALA A 369 -5.83 16.31 1.93
CA ALA A 369 -7.23 15.91 1.92
C ALA A 369 -7.55 14.92 3.04
N ARG A 370 -8.83 14.58 3.18
CA ARG A 370 -9.34 13.52 4.06
C ARG A 370 -10.08 12.47 3.25
N TYR A 371 -10.03 11.21 3.72
CA TYR A 371 -10.79 10.10 3.16
C TYR A 371 -12.17 9.99 3.81
N TYR A 372 -13.13 9.56 3.00
CA TYR A 372 -14.46 9.15 3.44
C TYR A 372 -14.82 7.82 2.80
N THR A 373 -15.44 6.94 3.57
CA THR A 373 -15.95 5.66 3.09
C THR A 373 -17.14 5.86 2.14
N PRO A 374 -17.61 4.83 1.43
CA PRO A 374 -18.79 4.94 0.55
C PRO A 374 -20.00 5.58 1.20
N ASP A 375 -20.30 5.26 2.47
CA ASP A 375 -21.41 5.80 3.24
C ASP A 375 -21.15 7.22 3.79
N GLY A 376 -19.97 7.80 3.49
CA GLY A 376 -19.60 9.15 3.90
C GLY A 376 -19.04 9.25 5.32
N HIS A 377 -18.65 8.14 5.93
CA HIS A 377 -18.02 8.15 7.26
C HIS A 377 -16.57 8.58 7.16
N SER A 378 -16.14 9.46 8.09
CA SER A 378 -14.75 9.86 8.22
C SER A 378 -13.94 8.79 8.95
N ILE A 379 -12.87 8.33 8.37
CA ILE A 379 -11.93 7.38 9.01
C ILE A 379 -11.07 8.11 10.08
N GLN A 380 -10.90 9.43 9.96
CA GLN A 380 -9.96 10.19 10.79
C GLN A 380 -10.31 10.12 12.29
N ALA A 381 -9.35 9.61 13.07
CA ALA A 381 -9.41 9.43 14.52
C ALA A 381 -10.53 8.48 15.03
N GLN A 382 -11.23 7.79 14.12
CA GLN A 382 -12.26 6.80 14.45
C GLN A 382 -11.86 5.40 14.03
N GLY A 383 -11.24 5.27 12.84
CA GLY A 383 -10.90 3.99 12.24
C GLY A 383 -12.13 3.26 11.70
N ILE A 384 -11.92 2.00 11.38
CA ILE A 384 -12.94 1.03 11.00
C ILE A 384 -13.22 0.14 12.23
N VAL A 385 -14.48 0.11 12.64
CA VAL A 385 -14.95 -0.77 13.72
C VAL A 385 -15.32 -2.12 13.10
N PRO A 386 -14.78 -3.24 13.58
CA PRO A 386 -15.09 -4.55 13.02
C PRO A 386 -16.54 -4.97 13.32
N ASP A 387 -17.17 -5.71 12.39
CA ASP A 387 -18.51 -6.29 12.60
C ASP A 387 -18.48 -7.38 13.66
N VAL A 388 -17.34 -8.10 13.75
CA VAL A 388 -17.10 -9.14 14.74
C VAL A 388 -15.82 -8.81 15.53
N VAL A 389 -16.01 -8.35 16.76
CA VAL A 389 -14.88 -8.02 17.65
C VAL A 389 -14.25 -9.31 18.19
N VAL A 390 -12.98 -9.51 17.84
CA VAL A 390 -12.16 -10.65 18.31
C VAL A 390 -10.83 -10.13 18.80
N GLU A 391 -10.65 -10.17 20.12
CA GLU A 391 -9.39 -9.77 20.75
C GLU A 391 -8.27 -10.79 20.47
N PRO A 392 -7.01 -10.31 20.27
CA PRO A 392 -5.88 -11.22 20.13
C PRO A 392 -5.66 -12.01 21.43
N ARG A 393 -5.74 -13.33 21.35
CA ARG A 393 -5.51 -14.23 22.48
C ARG A 393 -4.40 -15.20 22.11
N ARG A 394 -3.55 -15.53 23.08
CA ARG A 394 -2.70 -16.70 22.98
C ARG A 394 -3.49 -17.88 23.54
N PHE A 395 -3.57 -18.97 22.79
CA PHE A 395 -4.04 -20.23 23.38
C PHE A 395 -3.07 -20.57 24.52
N ALA A 396 -3.59 -20.70 25.74
CA ALA A 396 -2.81 -21.34 26.78
C ALA A 396 -2.53 -22.76 26.31
N GLU A 397 -1.29 -23.22 26.41
CA GLU A 397 -1.00 -24.65 26.29
C GLU A 397 -1.94 -25.37 27.28
N GLN A 398 -2.99 -26.00 26.76
CA GLN A 398 -3.76 -26.92 27.56
C GLN A 398 -2.82 -28.09 27.78
N GLU A 399 -2.24 -28.18 28.98
CA GLU A 399 -1.81 -29.49 29.48
C GLU A 399 -2.99 -30.44 29.25
N GLU A 400 -2.80 -31.42 28.37
CA GLU A 400 -3.74 -32.52 28.23
C GLU A 400 -3.89 -33.20 29.60
N GLN A 401 -4.71 -32.61 30.48
CA GLN A 401 -5.20 -33.31 31.65
C GLN A 401 -6.16 -34.36 31.12
N GLY A 402 -5.62 -35.55 30.98
CA GLY A 402 -6.20 -36.72 30.34
C GLY A 402 -7.48 -37.23 31.01
N PHE A 403 -8.56 -36.50 30.78
CA PHE A 403 -9.89 -37.10 30.79
C PHE A 403 -10.31 -37.30 29.33
N ALA A 404 -10.02 -38.48 28.78
CA ALA A 404 -10.64 -38.92 27.55
C ALA A 404 -12.16 -38.72 27.71
N ARG A 405 -12.75 -37.78 26.93
CA ARG A 405 -14.20 -37.61 26.90
C ARG A 405 -14.77 -38.93 26.39
N LEU A 406 -15.34 -39.71 27.29
CA LEU A 406 -16.06 -40.95 26.97
C LEU A 406 -17.17 -40.60 25.96
N LYS A 407 -17.09 -41.21 24.80
CA LYS A 407 -18.13 -41.16 23.77
C LYS A 407 -18.98 -42.39 23.85
N GLU A 408 -20.21 -42.37 23.32
CA GLU A 408 -21.08 -43.53 23.22
C GLU A 408 -20.35 -44.74 22.60
N ASN A 409 -19.44 -44.45 21.66
CA ASN A 409 -18.60 -45.42 20.98
C ASN A 409 -17.62 -46.14 21.91
N ASP A 410 -17.33 -45.61 23.08
CA ASP A 410 -16.41 -46.16 24.08
C ASP A 410 -17.15 -46.98 25.18
N LEU A 411 -18.49 -47.00 25.12
CA LEU A 411 -19.31 -47.67 26.11
C LEU A 411 -19.47 -49.18 25.80
N PRO A 412 -19.28 -50.06 26.79
CA PRO A 412 -19.54 -51.47 26.60
C PRO A 412 -21.05 -51.72 26.42
N GLY A 413 -21.43 -52.43 25.34
CA GLY A 413 -22.83 -52.74 25.03
C GLY A 413 -23.56 -51.64 24.23
N ARG A 414 -22.83 -50.69 23.62
CA ARG A 414 -23.39 -49.71 22.70
C ARG A 414 -24.19 -50.36 21.58
N LEU A 415 -25.14 -49.65 21.03
CA LEU A 415 -25.79 -50.00 19.77
C LEU A 415 -24.91 -49.60 18.61
N ASP A 416 -24.68 -50.48 17.68
CA ASP A 416 -23.96 -50.14 16.43
C ASP A 416 -24.89 -49.35 15.52
N ASN A 417 -24.31 -48.40 14.73
CA ASN A 417 -25.06 -47.64 13.77
C ASN A 417 -25.28 -48.50 12.52
N ASP A 418 -26.52 -48.54 12.02
CA ASP A 418 -26.89 -49.33 10.84
C ASP A 418 -26.37 -48.77 9.52
N GLU A 419 -25.81 -47.54 9.55
CA GLU A 419 -25.19 -46.89 8.39
C GLU A 419 -23.80 -46.38 8.78
N ASP A 420 -22.75 -46.89 8.13
CA ASP A 420 -21.41 -46.30 8.12
C ASP A 420 -21.44 -45.01 7.29
N ILE A 421 -21.83 -43.92 7.91
CA ILE A 421 -21.68 -42.61 7.28
C ILE A 421 -20.20 -42.22 7.42
N GLU A 422 -19.41 -42.40 6.34
CA GLU A 422 -18.11 -41.77 6.21
C GLU A 422 -18.33 -40.26 6.15
N VAL A 423 -18.25 -39.59 7.28
CA VAL A 423 -18.12 -38.13 7.33
C VAL A 423 -16.75 -37.83 6.78
N GLU A 424 -16.69 -37.29 5.55
CA GLU A 424 -15.45 -36.70 5.00
C GLU A 424 -14.93 -35.68 6.00
N LYS A 425 -13.97 -36.09 6.83
CA LYS A 425 -13.24 -35.16 7.67
C LYS A 425 -12.37 -34.32 6.73
N ASN A 426 -12.64 -33.02 6.66
CA ASN A 426 -11.69 -32.06 6.15
C ASN A 426 -10.41 -32.17 7.00
N ASP A 427 -9.50 -33.09 6.62
CA ASP A 427 -8.21 -33.22 7.28
C ASP A 427 -7.32 -32.07 6.83
N LEU A 428 -7.33 -31.00 7.64
CA LEU A 428 -6.38 -29.91 7.49
C LEU A 428 -4.96 -30.44 7.66
N ASP A 429 -4.05 -29.99 6.82
CA ASP A 429 -2.62 -30.23 6.95
C ASP A 429 -2.12 -29.78 8.33
N ASN A 430 -1.12 -30.47 8.89
CA ASN A 430 -0.59 -30.16 10.21
C ASN A 430 -0.04 -28.73 10.32
N GLU A 431 0.55 -28.20 9.23
CA GLU A 431 1.01 -26.80 9.18
C GLU A 431 -0.15 -25.80 9.35
N VAL A 432 -1.30 -26.08 8.71
CA VAL A 432 -2.50 -25.23 8.83
C VAL A 432 -3.09 -25.36 10.24
N LYS A 433 -3.14 -26.57 10.82
CA LYS A 433 -3.60 -26.78 12.20
C LYS A 433 -2.74 -26.01 13.20
N ASP A 434 -1.42 -26.06 13.05
CA ASP A 434 -0.48 -25.32 13.91
C ASP A 434 -0.63 -23.79 13.75
N LEU A 435 -0.85 -23.30 12.52
CA LEU A 435 -1.09 -21.88 12.26
C LEU A 435 -2.37 -21.40 12.97
N LEU A 436 -3.47 -22.12 12.78
CA LEU A 436 -4.76 -21.81 13.42
C LEU A 436 -4.70 -21.93 14.95
N ALA A 437 -3.91 -22.87 15.47
CA ALA A 437 -3.70 -23.00 16.92
C ALA A 437 -2.89 -21.85 17.54
N ARG A 438 -2.05 -21.15 16.75
CA ARG A 438 -1.24 -20.03 17.24
C ARG A 438 -1.90 -18.66 17.02
N ASP A 439 -2.79 -18.54 16.06
CA ASP A 439 -3.46 -17.28 15.69
C ASP A 439 -4.97 -17.39 15.93
N TYR A 440 -5.41 -16.96 17.11
CA TYR A 440 -6.81 -17.04 17.53
C TYR A 440 -7.75 -16.27 16.58
N GLN A 441 -7.39 -15.05 16.17
CA GLN A 441 -8.22 -14.27 15.26
C GLN A 441 -8.35 -14.94 13.88
N LEU A 442 -7.27 -15.52 13.37
CA LEU A 442 -7.30 -16.27 12.11
C LEU A 442 -8.16 -17.53 12.23
N ASN A 443 -8.10 -18.22 13.37
CA ASN A 443 -8.94 -19.38 13.63
C ASN A 443 -10.44 -19.02 13.66
N GLU A 444 -10.81 -17.91 14.31
CA GLU A 444 -12.19 -17.44 14.32
C GLU A 444 -12.66 -17.03 12.92
N ALA A 445 -11.81 -16.33 12.14
CA ALA A 445 -12.10 -16.00 10.76
C ALA A 445 -12.30 -17.23 9.88
N PHE A 446 -11.47 -18.28 10.08
CA PHE A 446 -11.58 -19.55 9.38
C PHE A 446 -12.90 -20.27 9.69
N ASN A 447 -13.28 -20.35 10.98
CA ASN A 447 -14.52 -20.98 11.41
C ASN A 447 -15.75 -20.22 10.88
N LEU A 448 -15.72 -18.88 10.97
CA LEU A 448 -16.78 -18.02 10.47
C LEU A 448 -16.95 -18.16 8.95
N LEU A 449 -15.85 -18.12 8.19
CA LEU A 449 -15.90 -18.25 6.75
C LEU A 449 -16.42 -19.61 6.30
N ASN A 450 -16.01 -20.71 6.97
CA ASN A 450 -16.58 -22.03 6.70
C ASN A 450 -18.10 -22.06 6.96
N GLY A 451 -18.56 -21.43 8.03
CA GLY A 451 -20.00 -21.27 8.28
C GLY A 451 -20.70 -20.52 7.15
N LEU A 452 -20.14 -19.41 6.65
CA LEU A 452 -20.70 -18.65 5.53
C LEU A 452 -20.71 -19.44 4.22
N ILE A 453 -19.71 -20.28 3.99
CA ILE A 453 -19.64 -21.17 2.81
C ILE A 453 -20.77 -22.22 2.84
N LEU A 454 -21.03 -22.79 4.03
CA LEU A 454 -22.05 -23.85 4.19
C LEU A 454 -23.50 -23.33 4.01
N PHE A 455 -23.75 -22.07 4.33
CA PHE A 455 -25.10 -21.47 4.27
C PHE A 455 -25.41 -20.79 2.92
N ARG A 456 -24.52 -20.84 1.97
CA ARG A 456 -24.70 -20.28 0.64
C ARG A 456 -25.21 -21.33 -0.37
#